data_6d244b83ba487e081b82584178fec1d7
#
_entry.id   6d244b83ba487e081b82584178fec1d7
#
_cell.length_a   1.000
_cell.length_b   1.000
_cell.length_c   1.000
_cell.angle_alpha   90.00
_cell.angle_beta   90.00
_cell.angle_gamma   90.00
#
_symmetry.space_group_name_H-M   'P 1'
#
loop_
_entity.id
_entity.type
_entity.pdbx_description
1 polymer ?
#
loop_
_entity_poly.entity_id
_entity_poly.type
_entity_poly.pdbx_seq_one_letter_code
_entity_poly.pdbx_strand_id
1 'polypeptide(L)'
;MLLGSEEFIHHSRRIRKRIGGGWRQAGLLAGAAIYALENNVDRLAEDHAAARDMAEFLGQQSWVKNVVAPETNILIFGLNEDMNQQAFISTLADKGIGISQMGPGKCRMVFHLDVTPAGIQKVKEVLASI
;
A
#
# COMPACT_ATOMS: atom_id res chain seq x y z
N MET A 1 -9.78 3.38 -14.03
CA MET A 1 -10.97 3.34 -14.91
C MET A 1 -11.97 4.36 -14.40
N LEU A 2 -12.72 5.03 -15.29
CA LEU A 2 -13.74 6.03 -14.95
C LEU A 2 -15.09 5.51 -15.43
N LEU A 3 -16.11 5.55 -14.58
CA LEU A 3 -17.46 5.09 -14.85
C LEU A 3 -18.45 6.25 -14.59
N GLY A 4 -19.53 6.32 -15.37
CA GLY A 4 -20.54 7.35 -15.21
C GLY A 4 -21.53 7.36 -16.38
N SER A 5 -22.41 8.40 -16.43
CA SER A 5 -23.34 8.59 -17.54
C SER A 5 -22.61 8.78 -18.87
N GLU A 6 -23.29 8.55 -19.97
CA GLU A 6 -22.72 8.73 -21.32
C GLU A 6 -22.19 10.14 -21.54
N GLU A 7 -22.95 11.16 -21.13
CA GLU A 7 -22.55 12.56 -21.20
C GLU A 7 -21.28 12.81 -20.38
N PHE A 8 -21.22 12.34 -19.14
CA PHE A 8 -20.05 12.47 -18.28
C PHE A 8 -18.81 11.82 -18.91
N ILE A 9 -18.94 10.61 -19.46
CA ILE A 9 -17.84 9.89 -20.11
C ILE A 9 -17.41 10.61 -21.38
N HIS A 10 -18.36 11.15 -22.17
CA HIS A 10 -18.03 11.94 -23.37
C HIS A 10 -17.18 13.16 -23.00
N HIS A 11 -17.58 13.95 -22.02
CA HIS A 11 -16.81 15.09 -21.52
C HIS A 11 -15.44 14.68 -20.97
N SER A 12 -15.39 13.62 -20.18
CA SER A 12 -14.16 13.09 -19.59
C SER A 12 -13.13 12.66 -20.63
N ARG A 13 -13.56 12.07 -21.76
CA ARG A 13 -12.67 11.71 -22.88
C ARG A 13 -12.00 12.95 -23.50
N ARG A 14 -12.71 14.05 -23.60
CA ARG A 14 -12.17 15.34 -24.12
C ARG A 14 -11.15 15.91 -23.14
N ILE A 15 -11.45 15.91 -21.85
CA ILE A 15 -10.52 16.35 -20.78
C ILE A 15 -9.27 15.48 -20.80
N ARG A 16 -9.41 14.15 -20.82
CA ARG A 16 -8.30 13.21 -20.92
C ARG A 16 -7.36 13.56 -22.07
N LYS A 17 -7.91 13.87 -23.25
CA LYS A 17 -7.11 14.26 -24.41
C LYS A 17 -6.32 15.55 -24.15
N ARG A 18 -6.95 16.55 -23.52
CA ARG A 18 -6.34 17.86 -23.21
C ARG A 18 -5.16 17.77 -22.23
N ILE A 19 -5.26 16.89 -21.23
CA ILE A 19 -4.21 16.71 -20.20
C ILE A 19 -3.16 15.67 -20.60
N GLY A 20 -3.06 15.29 -21.88
CA GLY A 20 -2.05 14.37 -22.39
C GLY A 20 -2.41 12.87 -22.27
N GLY A 21 -3.57 12.52 -21.72
CA GLY A 21 -3.99 11.12 -21.52
C GLY A 21 -4.59 10.45 -22.79
N GLY A 22 -4.41 11.03 -23.96
CA GLY A 22 -4.92 10.50 -25.23
C GLY A 22 -4.01 9.45 -25.87
N TRP A 23 -3.47 8.53 -25.07
CA TRP A 23 -2.54 7.51 -25.52
C TRP A 23 -3.16 6.54 -26.54
N ARG A 24 -2.47 6.35 -27.69
CA ARG A 24 -2.98 5.52 -28.80
C ARG A 24 -2.94 4.03 -28.47
N GLN A 25 -1.93 3.58 -27.72
CA GLN A 25 -1.73 2.19 -27.32
C GLN A 25 -2.37 1.85 -25.95
N ALA A 26 -3.48 2.50 -25.62
CA ALA A 26 -4.20 2.29 -24.38
C ALA A 26 -4.62 0.81 -24.16
N GLY A 27 -4.66 0.00 -25.22
CA GLY A 27 -4.89 -1.45 -25.15
C GLY A 27 -3.90 -2.21 -24.27
N LEU A 28 -2.65 -1.76 -24.17
CA LEU A 28 -1.66 -2.37 -23.26
C LEU A 28 -2.08 -2.22 -21.79
N LEU A 29 -2.49 -1.01 -21.38
CA LEU A 29 -2.99 -0.78 -20.03
C LEU A 29 -4.36 -1.45 -19.80
N ALA A 30 -5.23 -1.43 -20.82
CA ALA A 30 -6.53 -2.09 -20.72
C ALA A 30 -6.39 -3.62 -20.58
N GLY A 31 -5.46 -4.24 -21.32
CA GLY A 31 -5.17 -5.68 -21.20
C GLY A 31 -4.69 -6.03 -19.79
N ALA A 32 -3.76 -5.26 -19.22
CA ALA A 32 -3.31 -5.45 -17.85
C ALA A 32 -4.44 -5.28 -16.82
N ALA A 33 -5.33 -4.29 -17.04
CA ALA A 33 -6.48 -4.08 -16.17
C ALA A 33 -7.52 -5.20 -16.25
N ILE A 34 -7.78 -5.75 -17.45
CA ILE A 34 -8.66 -6.92 -17.64
C ILE A 34 -8.07 -8.13 -16.91
N TYR A 35 -6.79 -8.42 -17.12
CA TYR A 35 -6.11 -9.51 -16.41
C TYR A 35 -6.25 -9.36 -14.89
N ALA A 36 -6.02 -8.17 -14.35
CA ALA A 36 -6.13 -7.91 -12.92
C ALA A 36 -7.57 -8.13 -12.40
N LEU A 37 -8.60 -7.71 -13.16
CA LEU A 37 -9.99 -7.94 -12.79
C LEU A 37 -10.39 -9.42 -12.81
N GLU A 38 -9.86 -10.19 -13.75
CA GLU A 38 -10.19 -11.61 -13.89
C GLU A 38 -9.39 -12.52 -12.94
N ASN A 39 -8.19 -12.11 -12.52
CA ASN A 39 -7.27 -12.99 -11.81
C ASN A 39 -6.87 -12.52 -10.41
N ASN A 40 -7.01 -11.22 -10.10
CA ASN A 40 -6.43 -10.66 -8.86
C ASN A 40 -7.49 -10.14 -7.86
N VAL A 41 -8.78 -10.09 -8.21
CA VAL A 41 -9.80 -9.53 -7.31
C VAL A 41 -9.97 -10.40 -6.07
N ASP A 42 -10.16 -11.71 -6.23
CA ASP A 42 -10.39 -12.63 -5.12
C ASP A 42 -9.19 -12.71 -4.15
N ARG A 43 -7.97 -12.63 -4.70
CA ARG A 43 -6.74 -12.65 -3.89
C ARG A 43 -6.51 -11.40 -3.05
N LEU A 44 -7.21 -10.30 -3.28
CA LEU A 44 -7.12 -9.09 -2.42
C LEU A 44 -7.42 -9.41 -0.95
N ALA A 45 -8.19 -10.46 -0.68
CA ALA A 45 -8.46 -10.93 0.67
C ALA A 45 -7.17 -11.34 1.41
N GLU A 46 -6.17 -11.87 0.69
CA GLU A 46 -4.85 -12.24 1.24
C GLU A 46 -4.07 -11.00 1.68
N ASP A 47 -4.05 -9.95 0.84
CA ASP A 47 -3.39 -8.68 1.14
C ASP A 47 -4.02 -8.00 2.36
N HIS A 48 -5.37 -8.06 2.47
CA HIS A 48 -6.10 -7.53 3.62
C HIS A 48 -5.83 -8.34 4.91
N ALA A 49 -5.70 -9.66 4.79
CA ALA A 49 -5.34 -10.52 5.92
C ALA A 49 -3.92 -10.23 6.42
N ALA A 50 -2.97 -10.07 5.49
CA ALA A 50 -1.58 -9.72 5.79
C ALA A 50 -1.47 -8.34 6.47
N ALA A 51 -2.26 -7.37 6.01
CA ALA A 51 -2.31 -6.04 6.64
C ALA A 51 -2.83 -6.10 8.08
N ARG A 52 -3.89 -6.89 8.33
CA ARG A 52 -4.45 -7.09 9.68
C ARG A 52 -3.47 -7.82 10.60
N ASP A 53 -2.85 -8.90 10.14
CA ASP A 53 -1.86 -9.66 10.89
C ASP A 53 -0.66 -8.79 11.29
N MET A 54 -0.18 -7.93 10.41
CA MET A 54 0.88 -6.98 10.74
C MET A 54 0.40 -5.88 11.69
N ALA A 55 -0.85 -5.43 11.58
CA ALA A 55 -1.43 -4.45 12.49
C ALA A 55 -1.52 -4.99 13.93
N GLU A 56 -1.94 -6.25 14.11
CA GLU A 56 -1.97 -6.93 15.40
C GLU A 56 -0.57 -7.05 15.99
N PHE A 57 0.42 -7.46 15.19
CA PHE A 57 1.81 -7.53 15.61
C PHE A 57 2.35 -6.17 16.06
N LEU A 58 2.13 -5.11 15.27
CA LEU A 58 2.59 -3.75 15.60
C LEU A 58 1.91 -3.20 16.85
N GLY A 59 0.65 -3.54 17.08
CA GLY A 59 -0.07 -3.12 18.28
C GLY A 59 0.50 -3.67 19.60
N GLN A 60 1.36 -4.69 19.52
CA GLN A 60 2.05 -5.28 20.68
C GLN A 60 3.45 -4.69 20.92
N GLN A 61 3.94 -3.83 20.01
CA GLN A 61 5.27 -3.26 20.14
C GLN A 61 5.28 -2.00 21.01
N SER A 62 6.20 -1.93 21.97
CA SER A 62 6.29 -0.82 22.93
C SER A 62 6.65 0.53 22.28
N TRP A 63 7.31 0.51 21.14
CA TRP A 63 7.73 1.71 20.39
C TRP A 63 6.64 2.23 19.42
N VAL A 64 5.50 1.54 19.29
CA VAL A 64 4.34 1.96 18.49
C VAL A 64 3.38 2.76 19.36
N LYS A 65 3.06 4.00 18.94
CA LYS A 65 2.12 4.88 19.63
C LYS A 65 0.66 4.48 19.39
N ASN A 66 0.35 4.17 18.14
CA ASN A 66 -0.99 3.76 17.71
C ASN A 66 -0.95 3.06 16.35
N VAL A 67 -1.94 2.22 16.10
CA VAL A 67 -2.16 1.55 14.80
C VAL A 67 -3.55 1.90 14.32
N VAL A 68 -3.67 2.34 13.06
CA VAL A 68 -4.96 2.51 12.40
C VAL A 68 -5.40 1.14 11.88
N ALA A 69 -6.57 0.68 12.30
CA ALA A 69 -7.11 -0.61 11.85
C ALA A 69 -7.22 -0.63 10.31
N PRO A 70 -6.55 -1.57 9.63
CA PRO A 70 -6.56 -1.59 8.16
C PRO A 70 -7.90 -2.11 7.64
N GLU A 71 -8.56 -1.33 6.79
CA GLU A 71 -9.77 -1.74 6.06
C GLU A 71 -9.43 -2.42 4.74
N THR A 72 -8.20 -2.18 4.23
CA THR A 72 -7.69 -2.71 2.97
C THR A 72 -6.28 -3.26 3.15
N ASN A 73 -5.47 -3.18 2.12
CA ASN A 73 -4.07 -3.58 2.08
C ASN A 73 -3.09 -2.50 2.58
N ILE A 74 -3.59 -1.39 3.14
CA ILE A 74 -2.77 -0.28 3.64
C ILE A 74 -2.82 -0.27 5.16
N LEU A 75 -1.65 -0.27 5.78
CA LEU A 75 -1.45 -0.17 7.22
C LEU A 75 -0.74 1.12 7.56
N ILE A 76 -1.31 1.90 8.48
CA ILE A 76 -0.74 3.15 8.99
C ILE A 76 -0.55 3.01 10.49
N PHE A 77 0.65 3.36 10.98
CA PHE A 77 0.96 3.35 12.40
C PHE A 77 1.80 4.54 12.80
N GLY A 78 1.67 4.95 14.06
CA GLY A 78 2.43 6.02 14.66
C GLY A 78 3.61 5.49 15.48
N LEU A 79 4.73 6.17 15.43
CA LEU A 79 5.89 5.95 16.30
C LEU A 79 5.74 6.76 17.60
N ASN A 80 6.30 6.28 18.70
CA ASN A 80 6.40 7.05 19.93
C ASN A 80 7.24 8.31 19.72
N GLU A 81 7.05 9.31 20.59
CA GLU A 81 7.64 10.64 20.43
C GLU A 81 9.17 10.68 20.59
N ASP A 82 9.72 9.70 21.27
CA ASP A 82 11.16 9.48 21.42
C ASP A 82 11.83 8.81 20.20
N MET A 83 11.03 8.28 19.27
CA MET A 83 11.52 7.62 18.07
C MET A 83 11.81 8.63 16.95
N ASN A 84 13.02 8.60 16.42
CA ASN A 84 13.36 9.35 15.21
C ASN A 84 12.84 8.63 13.97
N GLN A 85 11.79 9.15 13.37
CA GLN A 85 11.11 8.55 12.20
C GLN A 85 12.06 8.33 11.01
N GLN A 86 12.94 9.28 10.71
CA GLN A 86 13.84 9.16 9.57
C GLN A 86 14.90 8.08 9.83
N ALA A 87 15.45 8.03 11.03
CA ALA A 87 16.40 6.98 11.42
C ALA A 87 15.73 5.59 11.39
N PHE A 88 14.50 5.48 11.87
CA PHE A 88 13.70 4.24 11.81
C PHE A 88 13.52 3.74 10.37
N ILE A 89 13.08 4.63 9.45
CA ILE A 89 12.90 4.29 8.04
C ILE A 89 14.22 3.87 7.39
N SER A 90 15.33 4.61 7.68
CA SER A 90 16.65 4.28 7.16
C SER A 90 17.14 2.91 7.66
N THR A 91 16.99 2.62 8.95
CA THR A 91 17.37 1.33 9.53
C THR A 91 16.63 0.15 8.88
N LEU A 92 15.35 0.33 8.56
CA LEU A 92 14.58 -0.69 7.85
C LEU A 92 15.02 -0.84 6.39
N ALA A 93 15.31 0.28 5.72
CA ALA A 93 15.82 0.26 4.34
C ALA A 93 17.17 -0.47 4.23
N ASP A 94 18.08 -0.27 5.18
CA ASP A 94 19.38 -0.98 5.26
C ASP A 94 19.21 -2.50 5.41
N LYS A 95 18.06 -2.94 5.97
CA LYS A 95 17.68 -4.36 6.09
C LYS A 95 16.83 -4.86 4.90
N GLY A 96 16.67 -4.02 3.86
CA GLY A 96 15.89 -4.33 2.66
C GLY A 96 14.38 -4.25 2.85
N ILE A 97 13.90 -3.50 3.84
CA ILE A 97 12.48 -3.30 4.14
C ILE A 97 12.09 -1.87 3.78
N GLY A 98 11.25 -1.74 2.75
CA GLY A 98 10.73 -0.45 2.29
C GLY A 98 9.43 -0.08 3.01
N ILE A 99 9.42 1.06 3.70
CA ILE A 99 8.21 1.68 4.25
C ILE A 99 8.15 3.15 3.85
N SER A 100 6.95 3.74 3.86
CA SER A 100 6.76 5.14 3.49
C SER A 100 6.45 6.01 4.71
N GLN A 101 6.95 7.23 4.70
CA GLN A 101 6.48 8.27 5.62
C GLN A 101 5.05 8.69 5.25
N MET A 102 4.19 8.88 6.26
CA MET A 102 2.79 9.35 6.09
C MET A 102 2.50 10.55 7.00
N GLY A 103 3.34 11.57 6.93
CA GLY A 103 3.33 12.73 7.82
C GLY A 103 4.22 12.54 9.06
N PRO A 104 4.27 13.55 9.96
CA PRO A 104 5.14 13.51 11.13
C PRO A 104 4.81 12.36 12.07
N GLY A 105 5.81 11.55 12.42
CA GLY A 105 5.70 10.42 13.33
C GLY A 105 4.84 9.25 12.82
N LYS A 106 4.36 9.26 11.57
CA LYS A 106 3.51 8.22 11.00
C LYS A 106 4.19 7.51 9.85
N CYS A 107 4.11 6.18 9.85
CA CYS A 107 4.62 5.31 8.80
C CYS A 107 3.47 4.55 8.12
N ARG A 108 3.69 4.17 6.86
CA ARG A 108 2.76 3.40 6.06
C ARG A 108 3.44 2.18 5.46
N MET A 109 2.79 1.04 5.59
CA MET A 109 3.09 -0.20 4.84
C MET A 109 1.96 -0.51 3.86
N VAL A 110 2.31 -1.10 2.73
CA VAL A 110 1.36 -1.52 1.69
C VAL A 110 1.62 -2.99 1.36
N PHE A 111 0.58 -3.79 1.38
CA PHE A 111 0.64 -5.21 1.07
C PHE A 111 0.10 -5.43 -0.35
N HIS A 112 0.78 -6.25 -1.13
CA HIS A 112 0.43 -6.54 -2.52
C HIS A 112 1.05 -7.87 -2.96
N LEU A 113 0.75 -8.31 -4.17
CA LEU A 113 1.13 -9.61 -4.74
C LEU A 113 2.61 -10.00 -4.53
N ASP A 114 3.52 -9.02 -4.57
CA ASP A 114 4.96 -9.27 -4.43
C ASP A 114 5.43 -9.34 -2.96
N VAL A 115 4.54 -9.06 -2.00
CA VAL A 115 4.83 -9.18 -0.57
C VAL A 115 4.52 -10.61 -0.12
N THR A 116 5.54 -11.44 -0.07
CA THR A 116 5.40 -12.86 0.26
C THR A 116 5.23 -13.10 1.77
N PRO A 117 4.61 -14.23 2.20
CA PRO A 117 4.54 -14.60 3.62
C PRO A 117 5.91 -14.67 4.30
N ALA A 118 6.94 -15.16 3.61
CA ALA A 118 8.31 -15.17 4.12
C ALA A 118 8.87 -13.77 4.31
N GLY A 119 8.55 -12.84 3.39
CA GLY A 119 8.89 -11.42 3.52
C GLY A 119 8.22 -10.77 4.73
N ILE A 120 6.94 -11.05 4.98
CA ILE A 120 6.19 -10.56 6.14
C ILE A 120 6.83 -11.07 7.44
N GLN A 121 7.17 -12.35 7.49
CA GLN A 121 7.82 -12.95 8.66
C GLN A 121 9.18 -12.29 8.95
N LYS A 122 10.01 -12.08 7.91
CA LYS A 122 11.28 -11.35 8.04
C LYS A 122 11.07 -9.94 8.60
N VAL A 123 10.04 -9.22 8.11
CA VAL A 123 9.71 -7.87 8.62
C VAL A 123 9.37 -7.92 10.10
N LYS A 124 8.55 -8.87 10.54
CA LYS A 124 8.21 -9.04 11.97
C LYS A 124 9.44 -9.31 12.83
N GLU A 125 10.34 -10.19 12.39
CA GLU A 125 11.59 -10.50 13.10
C GLU A 125 12.48 -9.26 13.26
N VAL A 126 12.62 -8.47 12.21
CA VAL A 126 13.38 -7.22 12.24
C VAL A 126 12.74 -6.20 13.17
N LEU A 127 11.42 -6.03 13.09
CA LEU A 127 10.68 -5.07 13.93
C LEU A 127 10.67 -5.48 15.41
N ALA A 128 10.67 -6.78 15.72
CA ALA A 128 10.76 -7.29 17.09
C ALA A 128 12.14 -7.04 17.73
N SER A 129 13.17 -6.74 16.93
CA SER A 129 14.53 -6.46 17.41
C SER A 129 14.80 -4.97 17.66
N ILE A 130 13.82 -4.10 17.43
CA ILE A 130 13.89 -2.66 17.68
C ILE A 130 13.49 -2.34 19.10
#